data_fe87d658292818820cd10eb16d7e83eb
#
_entry.id   fe87d658292818820cd10eb16d7e83eb
#
_cell.length_a   1.000
_cell.length_b   1.000
_cell.length_c   1.000
_cell.angle_alpha   90.00
_cell.angle_beta   90.00
_cell.angle_gamma   90.00
#
_symmetry.space_group_name_H-M   'P 1'
#
loop_
_entity.id
_entity.type
_entity.pdbx_description
1 polymer ?
#
loop_
_entity_poly.entity_id
_entity_poly.type
_entity_poly.pdbx_seq_one_letter_code
_entity_poly.pdbx_strand_id
1 'polypeptide(L)' 'MSPSDDELHRLAAQVGERILARGQMLVTAESCTAGWIAKLCTDWPGSSAWYRGGAVVYDDALKVALLGVPNLRRADLR' A
#
# COMPACT_ATOMS: atom_id res chain seq x y z
N MET A 1 1.39 -6.38 -20.38
CA MET A 1 0.02 -6.78 -20.09
C MET A 1 -0.27 -6.60 -18.62
N SER A 2 -1.37 -5.95 -18.28
CA SER A 2 -1.73 -5.73 -16.88
C SER A 2 -2.39 -6.98 -16.31
N PRO A 3 -2.12 -7.31 -15.04
CA PRO A 3 -2.81 -8.41 -14.37
C PRO A 3 -4.31 -8.10 -14.24
N SER A 4 -5.13 -9.14 -14.23
CA SER A 4 -6.55 -9.00 -13.96
C SER A 4 -6.80 -8.69 -12.48
N ASP A 5 -8.02 -8.22 -12.16
CA ASP A 5 -8.40 -8.00 -10.76
C ASP A 5 -8.34 -9.29 -9.95
N ASP A 6 -8.72 -10.42 -10.56
CA ASP A 6 -8.65 -11.71 -9.88
C ASP A 6 -7.21 -12.10 -9.57
N GLU A 7 -6.29 -11.84 -10.48
CA GLU A 7 -4.87 -12.11 -10.24
C GLU A 7 -4.32 -11.25 -9.11
N LEU A 8 -4.70 -9.97 -9.10
CA LEU A 8 -4.27 -9.05 -8.05
C LEU A 8 -4.84 -9.45 -6.69
N HIS A 9 -6.09 -9.88 -6.64
CA HIS A 9 -6.69 -10.36 -5.39
C HIS A 9 -5.98 -11.62 -4.89
N ARG A 10 -5.67 -12.57 -5.78
CA ARG A 10 -4.92 -13.76 -5.38
C ARG A 10 -3.52 -13.43 -4.87
N LEU A 11 -2.87 -12.46 -5.52
CA LEU A 11 -1.54 -12.03 -5.08
C LEU A 11 -1.61 -11.40 -3.69
N ALA A 12 -2.62 -10.60 -3.42
CA ALA A 12 -2.82 -10.02 -2.10
C ALA A 12 -3.02 -11.09 -1.03
N ALA A 13 -3.77 -12.14 -1.33
CA ALA A 13 -3.95 -13.27 -0.42
C ALA A 13 -2.63 -13.97 -0.12
N GLN A 14 -1.80 -14.18 -1.13
CA GLN A 14 -0.48 -14.81 -0.96
C GLN A 14 0.45 -13.97 -0.11
N VAL A 15 0.43 -12.66 -0.31
CA VAL A 15 1.21 -11.73 0.53
C VAL A 15 0.73 -11.83 1.97
N GLY A 16 -0.58 -11.81 2.18
CA GLY A 16 -1.16 -11.91 3.51
C GLY A 16 -0.76 -13.19 4.24
N GLU A 17 -0.77 -14.33 3.54
CA GLU A 17 -0.34 -15.60 4.12
C GLU A 17 1.10 -15.55 4.59
N ARG A 18 1.98 -14.94 3.79
CA ARG A 18 3.40 -14.85 4.15
C ARG A 18 3.64 -13.89 5.31
N ILE A 19 2.94 -12.78 5.34
CA ILE A 19 3.04 -11.80 6.42
C ILE A 19 2.57 -12.45 7.73
N LEU A 20 1.44 -13.14 7.68
CA LEU A 20 0.87 -13.81 8.84
C LEU A 20 1.80 -14.90 9.36
N ALA A 21 2.38 -15.70 8.46
CA ALA A 21 3.31 -16.77 8.83
C ALA A 21 4.56 -16.26 9.54
N ARG A 22 4.95 -15.02 9.28
CA ARG A 22 6.10 -14.38 9.93
C ARG A 22 5.73 -13.64 11.22
N GLY A 23 4.47 -13.64 11.60
CA GLY A 23 4.01 -12.89 12.77
C GLY A 23 4.16 -11.39 12.61
N GLN A 24 4.09 -10.90 11.37
CA GLN A 24 4.26 -9.48 11.07
C GLN A 24 2.93 -8.85 10.66
N MET A 25 2.92 -7.54 10.58
CA MET A 25 1.78 -6.77 10.09
C MET A 25 2.23 -5.92 8.92
N LEU A 26 1.33 -5.75 7.94
CA LEU A 26 1.57 -4.92 6.78
C LEU A 26 0.90 -3.57 6.95
N VAL A 27 1.60 -2.52 6.58
CA VAL A 27 1.02 -1.19 6.39
C VAL A 27 1.40 -0.72 5.00
N THR A 28 0.57 0.11 4.40
CA THR A 28 0.82 0.63 3.06
C THR A 28 0.81 2.14 3.04
N ALA A 29 1.58 2.71 2.11
CA ALA A 29 1.54 4.13 1.80
C ALA A 29 1.41 4.25 0.29
N GLU A 30 0.32 4.82 -0.17
CA GLU A 30 -0.02 4.84 -1.59
C GLU A 30 -0.18 6.27 -2.08
N SER A 31 0.33 6.56 -3.27
CA SER A 31 0.14 7.87 -3.87
C SER A 31 -0.47 7.81 -5.28
N CYS A 32 -0.04 6.87 -6.10
CA CYS A 32 -0.54 6.77 -7.49
C CYS A 32 -1.70 5.80 -7.63
N THR A 33 -1.90 4.93 -6.67
CA THR A 33 -2.88 3.85 -6.73
C THR A 33 -4.23 4.20 -6.11
N ALA A 34 -4.35 5.37 -5.48
CA ALA A 34 -5.59 5.88 -4.88
C ALA A 34 -6.22 4.89 -3.87
N GLY A 35 -5.40 4.15 -3.14
CA GLY A 35 -5.88 3.19 -2.15
C GLY A 35 -6.20 1.82 -2.71
N TRP A 36 -5.83 1.53 -3.94
CA TRP A 36 -6.12 0.25 -4.58
C TRP A 36 -5.46 -0.92 -3.86
N ILE A 37 -4.22 -0.73 -3.38
CA ILE A 37 -3.52 -1.79 -2.65
C ILE A 37 -4.24 -2.09 -1.33
N ALA A 38 -4.64 -1.07 -0.59
CA ALA A 38 -5.40 -1.24 0.63
C ALA A 38 -6.71 -1.98 0.37
N LYS A 39 -7.40 -1.64 -0.72
CA LYS A 39 -8.63 -2.32 -1.11
C LYS A 39 -8.40 -3.79 -1.39
N LEU A 40 -7.38 -4.12 -2.17
CA LEU A 40 -7.05 -5.52 -2.48
C LEU A 40 -6.78 -6.33 -1.21
N CYS A 41 -6.10 -5.73 -0.25
CA CYS A 41 -5.81 -6.41 1.01
C CYS A 41 -7.07 -6.60 1.86
N THR A 42 -7.88 -5.57 1.99
CA THR A 42 -9.06 -5.59 2.87
C THR A 42 -10.23 -6.35 2.28
N ASP A 43 -10.23 -6.64 0.98
CA ASP A 43 -11.28 -7.45 0.36
C ASP A 43 -11.27 -8.90 0.84
N TRP A 44 -10.16 -9.37 1.42
CA TRP A 44 -10.08 -10.73 1.92
C TRP A 44 -10.58 -10.83 3.35
N PRO A 45 -11.49 -11.79 3.64
CA PRO A 45 -11.91 -12.05 5.02
C PRO A 45 -10.71 -12.40 5.90
N GLY A 46 -10.69 -11.86 7.11
CA GLY A 46 -9.61 -12.13 8.06
C GLY A 46 -8.35 -11.33 7.83
N SER A 47 -8.35 -10.37 6.90
CA SER A 47 -7.16 -9.59 6.58
C SER A 47 -6.67 -8.74 7.76
N SER A 48 -7.53 -8.45 8.74
CA SER A 48 -7.11 -7.69 9.92
C SER A 48 -6.02 -8.40 10.75
N ALA A 49 -5.85 -9.70 10.53
CA ALA A 49 -4.79 -10.46 11.20
C ALA A 49 -3.40 -10.12 10.67
N TRP A 50 -3.28 -9.55 9.47
CA TRP A 50 -1.99 -9.27 8.85
C TRP A 50 -1.92 -7.87 8.21
N TYR A 51 -3.04 -7.18 8.02
CA TYR A 51 -3.04 -5.84 7.45
C TYR A 51 -3.53 -4.84 8.49
N ARG A 52 -2.67 -3.88 8.83
CA ARG A 52 -2.98 -2.91 9.88
C ARG A 52 -3.68 -1.67 9.33
N GLY A 53 -3.30 -1.25 8.14
CA GLY A 53 -3.88 -0.08 7.52
C GLY A 53 -2.89 0.63 6.63
N GLY A 54 -3.28 1.80 6.15
CA GLY A 54 -2.40 2.54 5.26
C GLY A 54 -2.81 4.00 5.15
N ALA A 55 -1.96 4.77 4.47
CA ALA A 55 -2.24 6.15 4.14
C ALA A 55 -2.28 6.29 2.62
N VAL A 56 -3.25 7.04 2.13
CA VAL A 56 -3.33 7.42 0.72
C VAL A 56 -3.03 8.90 0.65
N VAL A 57 -1.97 9.26 -0.05
CA VAL A 57 -1.55 10.65 -0.17
C VAL A 57 -1.50 11.02 -1.65
N TYR A 58 -1.85 12.26 -1.96
CA TYR A 58 -1.94 12.69 -3.34
C TYR A 58 -0.95 13.81 -3.65
N ASP A 59 -1.01 14.91 -2.92
CA ASP A 59 -0.13 16.03 -3.21
C ASP A 59 1.22 15.91 -2.51
N ASP A 60 2.19 16.64 -3.02
CA ASP A 60 3.58 16.53 -2.55
C ASP A 60 3.74 17.03 -1.11
N ALA A 61 3.01 18.06 -0.72
CA ALA A 61 3.08 18.59 0.64
C ALA A 61 2.62 17.55 1.66
N LEU A 62 1.56 16.82 1.35
CA LEU A 62 1.05 15.78 2.23
C LEU A 62 2.00 14.59 2.31
N LYS A 63 2.64 14.25 1.20
CA LYS A 63 3.65 13.18 1.18
C LYS A 63 4.82 13.51 2.12
N VAL A 64 5.29 14.75 2.06
CA VAL A 64 6.36 15.19 2.94
C VAL A 64 5.91 15.17 4.41
N ALA A 65 4.72 15.70 4.69
CA ALA A 65 4.23 15.84 6.06
C ALA A 65 3.97 14.49 6.73
N LEU A 66 3.34 13.56 6.02
CA LEU A 66 2.93 12.28 6.60
C LEU A 66 3.96 11.19 6.46
N LEU A 67 4.67 11.15 5.35
CA LEU A 67 5.55 10.03 5.03
C LEU A 67 7.03 10.38 5.15
N GLY A 68 7.36 11.64 5.34
CA GLY A 68 8.75 12.06 5.40
C GLY A 68 9.47 11.99 4.07
N VAL A 69 8.74 11.92 2.96
CA VAL A 69 9.34 11.84 1.63
C VAL A 69 9.95 13.19 1.27
N PRO A 70 11.20 13.22 0.77
CA PRO A 70 11.79 14.48 0.34
C PRO A 70 11.02 15.10 -0.82
N ASN A 71 10.91 16.43 -0.84
CA ASN A 71 10.26 17.13 -1.93
C ASN A 71 11.26 17.37 -3.06
N LEU A 72 11.40 16.40 -3.93
CA LEU A 72 12.37 16.42 -5.02
C LEU A 72 12.01 17.35 -6.16
N ARG A 73 10.81 17.92 -6.13
CA ARG A 73 10.39 18.86 -7.17
C ARG A 73 10.93 20.25 -6.99
N ARG A 74 11.54 20.52 -5.85
CA ARG A 74 12.03 21.88 -5.55
C ARG A 74 13.46 22.05 -6.01
N ALA A 75 14.39 21.84 -5.13
CA ALA A 75 15.78 22.12 -5.42
C ALA A 75 16.55 20.96 -6.01
N ASP A 76 16.12 19.77 -5.69
CA ASP A 76 16.95 18.59 -5.90
C ASP A 76 16.85 17.99 -7.29
N LEU A 77 15.90 18.46 -8.07
CA LEU A 77 15.74 18.02 -9.45
C LEU A 77 16.52 18.84 -10.46
N ARG A 78 17.39 19.68 -10.03
CA ARG A 78 18.20 20.49 -10.92
C ARG A 78 19.43 19.78 -11.40
#